data_ab4ca92c874944507a4d6f073c1595c0
#
_entry.id   ab4ca92c874944507a4d6f073c1595c0
#
_cell.length_a   1.000
_cell.length_b   1.000
_cell.length_c   1.000
_cell.angle_alpha   90.00
_cell.angle_beta   90.00
_cell.angle_gamma   90.00
#
_symmetry.space_group_name_H-M   'P 1'
#
loop_
_entity.id
_entity.type
_entity.pdbx_description
1 polymer ?
#
loop_
_entity_poly.entity_id
_entity_poly.type
_entity_poly.pdbx_seq_one_letter_code
_entity_poly.pdbx_strand_id
1 'polypeptide(L)'
;ALSSAASDVYKRQVGETPHTNADEAALYTDESRKELNMVFHFDHMHLDYDENGKYATNRVPLVALKKVMTQWQDKMHECNGWNSLYWCNHDQARAVTRFGNDSEEYREISAKMLGTCLHMMQGTPYIYEGEELGMTNYPFSDIRDFRDVESINAYHEYTEILHVDNDKMISYLRNKSRDNARTPMQWDETDEAGFTTGVPWMPVNPNYKRINAAAQIGDEDSVYNYYRKLISLRKEYPIIVNGDFELVGENNADVFAYLRHWKDQILWVACNFTDRMQKIVSPSSNHAEYRKWDVICDNYSPSGYPFEKGQIEPVSYTHLR
;
A
#
# COMPACT_ATOMS: atom_id res chain seq x y z
N ALA A 1 16.97 -10.74 23.64
CA ALA A 1 15.70 -11.45 23.67
C ALA A 1 15.99 -12.90 24.04
N LEU A 2 15.43 -13.38 25.14
CA LEU A 2 15.49 -14.79 25.51
C LEU A 2 14.51 -15.52 24.58
N SER A 3 15.03 -16.16 23.55
CA SER A 3 14.26 -17.02 22.70
C SER A 3 13.79 -18.25 23.49
N SER A 4 12.49 -18.39 23.66
CA SER A 4 11.87 -19.68 24.03
C SER A 4 11.91 -20.66 22.85
N ALA A 5 12.90 -20.54 22.02
CA ALA A 5 12.98 -21.06 20.68
C ALA A 5 13.21 -22.56 20.54
N ALA A 6 13.14 -23.30 21.60
CA ALA A 6 13.20 -24.76 21.47
C ALA A 6 11.93 -25.40 20.91
N SER A 7 10.85 -24.67 20.77
CA SER A 7 9.55 -25.27 20.40
C SER A 7 9.04 -24.97 19.00
N ASP A 8 9.67 -24.07 18.22
CA ASP A 8 8.94 -23.48 17.11
C ASP A 8 9.68 -23.43 15.76
N VAL A 9 9.97 -24.60 15.21
CA VAL A 9 10.38 -24.79 13.81
C VAL A 9 9.30 -24.23 12.83
N TYR A 10 8.10 -23.93 13.30
CA TYR A 10 6.96 -23.48 12.49
C TYR A 10 6.49 -22.04 12.75
N LYS A 11 7.01 -21.35 13.75
CA LYS A 11 6.62 -19.97 14.02
C LYS A 11 7.50 -19.01 13.24
N ARG A 12 6.85 -18.11 12.52
CA ARG A 12 7.52 -16.97 11.90
C ARG A 12 7.49 -15.81 12.89
N GLN A 13 8.65 -15.19 13.11
CA GLN A 13 8.78 -13.99 13.92
C GLN A 13 8.90 -12.78 13.01
N VAL A 14 8.04 -11.80 13.23
CA VAL A 14 8.02 -10.55 12.48
C VAL A 14 8.28 -9.42 13.45
N GLY A 15 9.30 -8.60 13.19
CA GLY A 15 9.64 -7.44 14.01
C GLY A 15 8.96 -6.17 13.51
N GLU A 16 8.51 -5.33 14.41
CA GLU A 16 8.18 -3.94 14.12
C GLU A 16 9.39 -3.09 14.49
N THR A 17 10.01 -2.45 13.50
CA THR A 17 11.30 -1.78 13.65
C THR A 17 11.26 -0.35 13.12
N PRO A 18 10.51 0.56 13.81
CA PRO A 18 10.54 1.96 13.46
C PRO A 18 11.99 2.51 13.60
N HIS A 19 12.40 3.35 12.67
CA HIS A 19 13.74 3.95 12.61
C HIS A 19 14.90 3.01 12.24
N THR A 20 14.62 1.76 11.86
CA THR A 20 15.63 0.82 11.34
C THR A 20 15.74 0.99 9.83
N ASN A 21 16.92 1.26 9.32
CA ASN A 21 17.19 1.28 7.88
C ASN A 21 17.39 -0.15 7.32
N ALA A 22 17.46 -0.27 5.98
CA ALA A 22 17.55 -1.56 5.33
C ALA A 22 18.84 -2.33 5.69
N ASP A 23 19.97 -1.65 5.91
CA ASP A 23 21.25 -2.29 6.30
C ASP A 23 21.17 -2.87 7.72
N GLU A 24 20.57 -2.14 8.65
CA GLU A 24 20.35 -2.63 10.01
C GLU A 24 19.33 -3.78 10.02
N ALA A 25 18.26 -3.67 9.24
CA ALA A 25 17.25 -4.72 9.13
C ALA A 25 17.83 -6.02 8.57
N ALA A 26 18.78 -5.93 7.65
CA ALA A 26 19.48 -7.09 7.12
C ALA A 26 20.17 -7.89 8.24
N LEU A 27 20.69 -7.23 9.30
CA LEU A 27 21.28 -7.92 10.45
C LEU A 27 20.27 -8.75 11.24
N TYR A 28 18.99 -8.36 11.24
CA TYR A 28 17.93 -9.11 11.94
C TYR A 28 17.32 -10.21 11.08
N THR A 29 17.28 -10.02 9.76
CA THR A 29 16.54 -10.87 8.83
C THR A 29 17.41 -11.80 8.00
N ASP A 30 18.73 -11.70 8.07
CA ASP A 30 19.67 -12.61 7.43
C ASP A 30 19.38 -14.07 7.90
N GLU A 31 19.10 -14.94 6.94
CA GLU A 31 18.72 -16.33 7.20
C GLU A 31 19.77 -17.08 8.05
N SER A 32 21.04 -16.74 7.89
CA SER A 32 22.14 -17.37 8.66
C SER A 32 22.10 -17.05 10.15
N ARG A 33 21.52 -15.91 10.53
CA ARG A 33 21.45 -15.44 11.92
C ARG A 33 20.28 -16.01 12.70
N LYS A 34 19.20 -16.40 12.05
CA LYS A 34 18.00 -17.02 12.66
C LYS A 34 17.36 -16.18 13.77
N GLU A 35 17.36 -14.86 13.64
CA GLU A 35 16.78 -13.94 14.62
C GLU A 35 15.31 -13.65 14.29
N LEU A 36 15.04 -12.91 13.20
CA LEU A 36 13.70 -12.60 12.70
C LEU A 36 13.53 -13.13 11.28
N ASN A 37 12.32 -13.49 10.92
CA ASN A 37 12.04 -13.89 9.55
C ASN A 37 11.85 -12.69 8.62
N MET A 38 11.32 -11.59 9.15
CA MET A 38 11.09 -10.33 8.44
C MET A 38 10.83 -9.19 9.42
N VAL A 39 10.89 -7.96 8.94
CA VAL A 39 10.58 -6.77 9.73
C VAL A 39 9.62 -5.85 8.98
N PHE A 40 8.78 -5.12 9.71
CA PHE A 40 8.07 -3.95 9.21
C PHE A 40 8.98 -2.74 9.34
N HIS A 41 9.35 -2.12 8.23
CA HIS A 41 10.03 -0.85 8.18
C HIS A 41 9.04 0.31 8.01
N PHE A 42 9.44 1.52 8.39
CA PHE A 42 8.59 2.71 8.35
C PHE A 42 9.09 3.79 7.39
N ASP A 43 10.16 3.55 6.63
CA ASP A 43 10.78 4.55 5.76
C ASP A 43 9.78 5.18 4.79
N HIS A 44 8.88 4.36 4.19
CA HIS A 44 7.86 4.87 3.28
C HIS A 44 6.72 5.63 3.99
N MET A 45 6.57 5.44 5.32
CA MET A 45 5.56 6.12 6.13
C MET A 45 5.96 7.54 6.54
N HIS A 46 7.23 7.91 6.39
CA HIS A 46 7.73 9.22 6.77
C HIS A 46 7.90 10.19 5.58
N LEU A 47 7.66 9.73 4.34
CA LEU A 47 7.97 10.49 3.13
C LEU A 47 7.09 11.72 2.90
N ASP A 48 5.94 11.80 3.56
CA ASP A 48 4.99 12.90 3.46
C ASP A 48 4.95 13.78 4.72
N TYR A 49 5.95 13.66 5.60
CA TYR A 49 6.14 14.55 6.72
C TYR A 49 6.69 15.89 6.23
N ASP A 50 6.41 16.96 6.94
CA ASP A 50 7.00 18.27 6.72
C ASP A 50 7.99 18.64 7.84
N GLU A 51 8.43 19.88 7.87
CA GLU A 51 9.34 20.42 8.88
C GLU A 51 8.78 20.38 10.31
N ASN A 52 7.45 20.28 10.46
CA ASN A 52 6.76 20.18 11.74
C ASN A 52 6.43 18.71 12.10
N GLY A 53 6.78 17.75 11.24
CA GLY A 53 6.61 16.32 11.48
C GLY A 53 5.44 15.67 10.75
N LYS A 54 4.77 14.76 11.46
CA LYS A 54 3.75 13.86 10.89
C LYS A 54 2.50 14.59 10.37
N TYR A 55 2.07 15.63 11.07
CA TYR A 55 0.79 16.28 10.82
C TYR A 55 0.90 17.34 9.72
N ALA A 56 0.74 16.89 8.51
CA ALA A 56 0.85 17.67 7.29
C ALA A 56 -0.19 17.22 6.24
N THR A 57 -0.37 17.99 5.19
CA THR A 57 -1.21 17.62 4.03
C THR A 57 -0.40 17.31 2.80
N ASN A 58 0.91 17.12 2.95
CA ASN A 58 1.78 16.74 1.85
C ASN A 58 1.39 15.38 1.29
N ARG A 59 1.49 15.24 -0.01
CA ARG A 59 1.41 13.92 -0.66
C ARG A 59 2.77 13.23 -0.63
N VAL A 60 2.76 11.92 -0.59
CA VAL A 60 3.98 11.11 -0.69
C VAL A 60 4.64 11.37 -2.05
N PRO A 61 5.89 11.87 -2.10
CA PRO A 61 6.60 12.07 -3.35
C PRO A 61 6.94 10.71 -4.00
N LEU A 62 6.41 10.43 -5.19
CA LEU A 62 6.55 9.13 -5.83
C LEU A 62 8.01 8.72 -6.07
N VAL A 63 8.86 9.66 -6.45
CA VAL A 63 10.30 9.40 -6.65
C VAL A 63 10.97 8.93 -5.35
N ALA A 64 10.62 9.54 -4.21
CA ALA A 64 11.13 9.12 -2.91
C ALA A 64 10.59 7.74 -2.51
N LEU A 65 9.30 7.50 -2.76
CA LEU A 65 8.68 6.19 -2.51
C LEU A 65 9.37 5.07 -3.30
N LYS A 66 9.60 5.29 -4.60
CA LYS A 66 10.32 4.33 -5.47
C LYS A 66 11.71 4.02 -4.92
N LYS A 67 12.46 5.05 -4.53
CA LYS A 67 13.79 4.89 -3.96
C LYS A 67 13.78 4.02 -2.70
N VAL A 68 12.88 4.29 -1.77
CA VAL A 68 12.74 3.50 -0.53
C VAL A 68 12.38 2.06 -0.86
N MET A 69 11.36 1.83 -1.69
CA MET A 69 10.93 0.47 -2.02
C MET A 69 12.03 -0.32 -2.74
N THR A 70 12.77 0.31 -3.66
CA THR A 70 13.90 -0.32 -4.34
C THR A 70 15.00 -0.71 -3.34
N GLN A 71 15.40 0.21 -2.47
CA GLN A 71 16.44 -0.05 -1.47
C GLN A 71 16.11 -1.26 -0.59
N TRP A 72 14.84 -1.39 -0.17
CA TRP A 72 14.40 -2.53 0.65
C TRP A 72 14.30 -3.83 -0.17
N GLN A 73 13.87 -3.77 -1.43
CA GLN A 73 13.84 -4.94 -2.32
C GLN A 73 15.26 -5.47 -2.54
N ASP A 74 16.19 -4.60 -2.92
CA ASP A 74 17.58 -4.96 -3.21
C ASP A 74 18.28 -5.51 -1.97
N LYS A 75 18.16 -4.79 -0.84
CA LYS A 75 18.86 -5.19 0.39
C LYS A 75 18.39 -6.52 0.95
N MET A 76 17.09 -6.75 0.99
CA MET A 76 16.55 -8.04 1.45
C MET A 76 16.92 -9.19 0.51
N HIS A 77 16.99 -8.91 -0.79
CA HIS A 77 17.46 -9.90 -1.75
C HIS A 77 18.94 -10.24 -1.53
N GLU A 78 19.82 -9.24 -1.35
CA GLU A 78 21.25 -9.42 -1.11
C GLU A 78 21.58 -10.27 0.13
N CYS A 79 20.83 -10.08 1.21
CA CYS A 79 21.07 -10.79 2.48
C CYS A 79 20.25 -12.09 2.66
N ASN A 80 19.53 -12.54 1.62
CA ASN A 80 18.53 -13.61 1.73
C ASN A 80 17.48 -13.37 2.82
N GLY A 81 17.22 -12.11 3.11
CA GLY A 81 16.15 -11.66 4.01
C GLY A 81 14.79 -11.62 3.32
N TRP A 82 13.78 -11.19 4.04
CA TRP A 82 12.42 -11.17 3.53
C TRP A 82 11.67 -9.90 3.93
N ASN A 83 11.00 -9.23 2.97
CA ASN A 83 10.24 -8.01 3.22
C ASN A 83 8.86 -8.30 3.81
N SER A 84 8.42 -7.48 4.77
CA SER A 84 7.01 -7.28 5.09
C SER A 84 6.49 -6.13 4.23
N LEU A 85 5.59 -6.44 3.29
CA LEU A 85 5.05 -5.46 2.35
C LEU A 85 3.71 -4.95 2.87
N TYR A 86 3.53 -3.64 3.02
CA TYR A 86 2.26 -3.06 3.49
C TYR A 86 2.10 -1.60 3.06
N TRP A 87 0.85 -1.17 2.88
CA TRP A 87 0.48 0.22 2.67
C TRP A 87 -0.12 0.87 3.90
N CYS A 88 -0.73 0.09 4.78
CA CYS A 88 -1.48 0.57 5.93
C CYS A 88 -1.33 -0.40 7.11
N ASN A 89 -1.55 0.09 8.31
CA ASN A 89 -1.69 -0.68 9.55
C ASN A 89 -2.60 0.08 10.53
N HIS A 90 -2.77 -0.45 11.75
CA HIS A 90 -3.60 0.14 12.81
C HIS A 90 -3.12 1.53 13.31
N ASP A 91 -1.93 1.98 12.88
CA ASP A 91 -1.33 3.26 13.27
C ASP A 91 -1.13 4.22 12.09
N GLN A 92 -1.68 3.89 10.92
CA GLN A 92 -1.53 4.69 9.70
C GLN A 92 -2.89 5.04 9.09
N ALA A 93 -2.96 6.18 8.41
CA ALA A 93 -4.12 6.54 7.61
C ALA A 93 -4.42 5.50 6.52
N ARG A 94 -5.66 5.43 6.05
CA ARG A 94 -6.09 4.47 5.03
C ARG A 94 -5.27 4.58 3.74
N ALA A 95 -4.87 3.45 3.20
CA ALA A 95 -3.93 3.33 2.08
C ALA A 95 -4.36 4.17 0.86
N VAL A 96 -5.60 4.02 0.40
CA VAL A 96 -6.09 4.69 -0.80
C VAL A 96 -6.15 6.21 -0.65
N THR A 97 -6.46 6.72 0.56
CA THR A 97 -6.46 8.16 0.83
C THR A 97 -5.05 8.72 0.85
N ARG A 98 -4.10 8.00 1.45
CA ARG A 98 -2.73 8.48 1.66
C ARG A 98 -1.85 8.39 0.42
N PHE A 99 -1.85 7.23 -0.23
CA PHE A 99 -0.96 6.92 -1.36
C PHE A 99 -1.64 7.01 -2.71
N GLY A 100 -2.97 6.96 -2.76
CA GLY A 100 -3.76 6.93 -3.97
C GLY A 100 -4.62 8.17 -4.19
N ASN A 101 -5.75 7.95 -4.84
CA ASN A 101 -6.79 8.93 -5.05
C ASN A 101 -8.11 8.34 -4.58
N ASP A 102 -8.67 8.88 -3.48
CA ASP A 102 -9.90 8.39 -2.85
C ASP A 102 -11.17 9.14 -3.31
N SER A 103 -11.07 9.95 -4.37
CA SER A 103 -12.25 10.53 -5.01
C SER A 103 -13.19 9.43 -5.51
N GLU A 104 -14.46 9.75 -5.61
CA GLU A 104 -15.47 8.78 -6.03
C GLU A 104 -15.17 8.13 -7.39
N GLU A 105 -14.59 8.89 -8.30
CA GLU A 105 -14.21 8.44 -9.64
C GLU A 105 -13.02 7.47 -9.65
N TYR A 106 -12.01 7.71 -8.80
CA TYR A 106 -10.73 7.01 -8.88
C TYR A 106 -10.46 6.02 -7.75
N ARG A 107 -11.25 6.01 -6.68
CA ARG A 107 -11.01 5.22 -5.47
C ARG A 107 -10.77 3.72 -5.75
N GLU A 108 -11.65 3.11 -6.51
CA GLU A 108 -11.57 1.66 -6.78
C GLU A 108 -10.36 1.31 -7.61
N ILE A 109 -10.18 2.05 -8.70
CA ILE A 109 -9.05 1.86 -9.61
C ILE A 109 -7.74 2.09 -8.87
N SER A 110 -7.69 3.13 -8.01
CA SER A 110 -6.54 3.48 -7.22
C SER A 110 -6.21 2.43 -6.15
N ALA A 111 -7.22 1.89 -5.45
CA ALA A 111 -7.03 0.81 -4.48
C ALA A 111 -6.46 -0.46 -5.15
N LYS A 112 -7.00 -0.83 -6.32
CA LYS A 112 -6.51 -1.95 -7.12
C LYS A 112 -5.06 -1.72 -7.59
N MET A 113 -4.71 -0.50 -8.02
CA MET A 113 -3.35 -0.14 -8.43
C MET A 113 -2.36 -0.27 -7.26
N LEU A 114 -2.70 0.27 -6.09
CA LEU A 114 -1.87 0.12 -4.90
C LEU A 114 -1.66 -1.36 -4.54
N GLY A 115 -2.72 -2.16 -4.62
CA GLY A 115 -2.63 -3.61 -4.47
C GLY A 115 -1.64 -4.22 -5.46
N THR A 116 -1.74 -3.89 -6.76
CA THR A 116 -0.82 -4.38 -7.79
C THR A 116 0.62 -3.97 -7.50
N CYS A 117 0.84 -2.68 -7.23
CA CYS A 117 2.17 -2.14 -6.98
C CYS A 117 2.90 -2.91 -5.88
N LEU A 118 2.21 -3.26 -4.80
CA LEU A 118 2.80 -3.95 -3.66
C LEU A 118 2.90 -5.46 -3.86
N HIS A 119 1.81 -6.11 -4.32
CA HIS A 119 1.73 -7.56 -4.38
C HIS A 119 2.65 -8.19 -5.44
N MET A 120 3.14 -7.43 -6.40
CA MET A 120 4.09 -7.92 -7.40
C MET A 120 5.56 -7.80 -6.97
N MET A 121 5.84 -7.34 -5.74
CA MET A 121 7.17 -7.29 -5.13
C MET A 121 7.50 -8.59 -4.38
N GLN A 122 8.80 -8.82 -4.14
CA GLN A 122 9.29 -9.88 -3.25
C GLN A 122 9.01 -9.53 -1.79
N GLY A 123 8.39 -10.44 -1.06
CA GLY A 123 8.04 -10.26 0.34
C GLY A 123 6.67 -10.87 0.68
N THR A 124 6.24 -10.70 1.91
CA THR A 124 4.90 -11.08 2.36
C THR A 124 4.00 -9.86 2.38
N PRO A 125 2.96 -9.76 1.53
CA PRO A 125 2.00 -8.68 1.63
C PRO A 125 1.12 -8.85 2.87
N TYR A 126 1.00 -7.76 3.62
CA TYR A 126 0.11 -7.62 4.76
C TYR A 126 -1.02 -6.68 4.37
N ILE A 127 -2.22 -7.20 4.32
CA ILE A 127 -3.43 -6.46 3.96
C ILE A 127 -4.10 -6.06 5.27
N TYR A 128 -4.12 -4.77 5.57
CA TYR A 128 -4.82 -4.27 6.74
C TYR A 128 -6.33 -4.26 6.49
N GLU A 129 -7.14 -4.61 7.52
CA GLU A 129 -8.60 -4.70 7.40
C GLU A 129 -9.21 -3.46 6.74
N GLY A 130 -10.02 -3.67 5.70
CA GLY A 130 -10.64 -2.63 4.89
C GLY A 130 -9.79 -2.10 3.74
N GLU A 131 -8.50 -2.43 3.65
CA GLU A 131 -7.68 -2.11 2.49
C GLU A 131 -8.20 -2.85 1.25
N GLU A 132 -8.58 -4.12 1.42
CA GLU A 132 -9.18 -4.97 0.40
C GLU A 132 -10.58 -4.49 -0.07
N LEU A 133 -11.19 -3.56 0.64
CA LEU A 133 -12.43 -2.89 0.25
C LEU A 133 -12.20 -1.50 -0.35
N GLY A 134 -10.98 -0.98 -0.26
CA GLY A 134 -10.67 0.40 -0.57
C GLY A 134 -11.35 1.38 0.40
N MET A 135 -11.38 1.05 1.70
CA MET A 135 -11.88 1.96 2.74
C MET A 135 -11.02 3.23 2.79
N THR A 136 -11.67 4.37 2.97
CA THR A 136 -11.05 5.70 3.00
C THR A 136 -10.94 6.24 4.41
N ASN A 137 -10.18 7.32 4.60
CA ASN A 137 -10.19 8.09 5.83
C ASN A 137 -11.60 8.55 6.20
N TYR A 138 -11.85 8.67 7.50
CA TYR A 138 -13.10 9.23 8.02
C TYR A 138 -13.10 10.76 7.89
N PRO A 139 -14.23 11.39 7.53
CA PRO A 139 -14.32 12.84 7.39
C PRO A 139 -14.46 13.58 8.71
N PHE A 140 -13.54 13.36 9.66
CA PHE A 140 -13.51 14.04 10.96
C PHE A 140 -13.65 15.56 10.80
N SER A 141 -14.47 16.20 11.64
CA SER A 141 -14.73 17.63 11.57
C SER A 141 -14.49 18.39 12.89
N ASP A 142 -14.37 17.68 13.99
CA ASP A 142 -14.18 18.26 15.31
C ASP A 142 -13.18 17.43 16.10
N ILE A 143 -12.37 18.07 16.96
CA ILE A 143 -11.41 17.37 17.82
C ILE A 143 -12.09 16.36 18.76
N ARG A 144 -13.32 16.59 19.13
CA ARG A 144 -14.11 15.69 20.00
C ARG A 144 -14.43 14.34 19.36
N ASP A 145 -14.29 14.21 18.04
CA ASP A 145 -14.51 12.96 17.32
C ASP A 145 -13.29 12.03 17.40
N PHE A 146 -12.12 12.57 17.72
CA PHE A 146 -10.89 11.80 17.86
C PHE A 146 -10.80 11.10 19.22
N ARG A 147 -10.20 9.90 19.19
CA ARG A 147 -9.96 9.05 20.38
C ARG A 147 -8.47 8.81 20.62
N ASP A 148 -7.66 8.93 19.57
CA ASP A 148 -6.23 8.71 19.64
C ASP A 148 -5.52 9.81 20.43
N VAL A 149 -4.83 9.39 21.50
CA VAL A 149 -4.11 10.32 22.41
C VAL A 149 -3.02 11.10 21.69
N GLU A 150 -2.35 10.51 20.71
CA GLU A 150 -1.35 11.20 19.89
C GLU A 150 -2.00 12.37 19.14
N SER A 151 -3.15 12.13 18.51
CA SER A 151 -3.90 13.14 17.77
C SER A 151 -4.40 14.25 18.68
N ILE A 152 -4.91 13.92 19.86
CA ILE A 152 -5.40 14.90 20.84
C ILE A 152 -4.25 15.76 21.37
N ASN A 153 -3.13 15.15 21.73
CA ASN A 153 -1.96 15.89 22.20
C ASN A 153 -1.39 16.80 21.11
N ALA A 154 -1.29 16.31 19.88
CA ALA A 154 -0.84 17.11 18.74
C ALA A 154 -1.78 18.28 18.47
N TYR A 155 -3.11 18.08 18.59
CA TYR A 155 -4.06 19.18 18.44
C TYR A 155 -3.76 20.31 19.44
N HIS A 156 -3.59 20.00 20.72
CA HIS A 156 -3.27 20.99 21.74
C HIS A 156 -1.91 21.69 21.49
N GLU A 157 -0.89 20.92 21.16
CA GLU A 157 0.43 21.46 20.84
C GLU A 157 0.37 22.43 19.66
N TYR A 158 -0.24 22.01 18.55
CA TYR A 158 -0.29 22.80 17.34
C TYR A 158 -1.17 24.05 17.46
N THR A 159 -2.31 23.96 18.15
CA THR A 159 -3.23 25.09 18.27
C THR A 159 -2.83 26.05 19.41
N GLU A 160 -2.41 25.56 20.56
CA GLU A 160 -2.14 26.38 21.74
C GLU A 160 -0.69 26.90 21.79
N ILE A 161 0.28 26.11 21.32
CA ILE A 161 1.72 26.46 21.36
C ILE A 161 2.21 27.01 20.02
N LEU A 162 1.92 26.30 18.93
CA LEU A 162 2.37 26.69 17.59
C LEU A 162 1.39 27.63 16.88
N HIS A 163 0.24 27.93 17.49
CA HIS A 163 -0.78 28.85 16.99
C HIS A 163 -1.29 28.52 15.58
N VAL A 164 -1.34 27.23 15.24
CA VAL A 164 -1.95 26.75 14.00
C VAL A 164 -3.46 26.93 14.11
N ASP A 165 -4.07 27.40 13.05
CA ASP A 165 -5.53 27.56 12.96
C ASP A 165 -6.25 26.22 13.19
N ASN A 166 -7.40 26.27 13.90
CA ASN A 166 -8.19 25.09 14.25
C ASN A 166 -8.56 24.25 13.02
N ASP A 167 -9.10 24.88 11.98
CA ASP A 167 -9.60 24.13 10.80
C ASP A 167 -8.43 23.50 10.03
N LYS A 168 -7.30 24.18 10.02
CA LYS A 168 -6.06 23.67 9.45
C LYS A 168 -5.57 22.46 10.25
N MET A 169 -5.56 22.52 11.58
CA MET A 169 -5.15 21.39 12.41
C MET A 169 -6.11 20.21 12.28
N ILE A 170 -7.41 20.43 12.24
CA ILE A 170 -8.40 19.37 11.96
C ILE A 170 -8.15 18.74 10.59
N SER A 171 -7.77 19.53 9.57
CA SER A 171 -7.42 18.98 8.25
C SER A 171 -6.19 18.08 8.29
N TYR A 172 -5.18 18.44 9.09
CA TYR A 172 -3.99 17.61 9.31
C TYR A 172 -4.33 16.28 9.99
N LEU A 173 -5.13 16.34 11.06
CA LEU A 173 -5.59 15.15 11.77
C LEU A 173 -6.45 14.25 10.89
N ARG A 174 -7.36 14.82 10.10
CA ARG A 174 -8.17 14.07 9.13
C ARG A 174 -7.30 13.30 8.14
N ASN A 175 -6.16 13.89 7.76
CA ASN A 175 -5.23 13.25 6.83
C ASN A 175 -4.36 12.17 7.49
N LYS A 176 -3.93 12.35 8.73
CA LYS A 176 -2.82 11.59 9.33
C LYS A 176 -3.15 10.83 10.61
N SER A 177 -4.28 11.10 11.27
CA SER A 177 -4.60 10.44 12.53
C SER A 177 -4.71 8.92 12.38
N ARG A 178 -4.23 8.20 13.40
CA ARG A 178 -4.39 6.75 13.54
C ARG A 178 -5.85 6.32 13.61
N ASP A 179 -6.72 7.21 14.09
CA ASP A 179 -8.16 6.94 14.18
C ASP A 179 -8.80 6.60 12.83
N ASN A 180 -8.22 7.06 11.72
CA ASN A 180 -8.67 6.68 10.38
C ASN A 180 -8.63 5.16 10.14
N ALA A 181 -7.60 4.49 10.66
CA ALA A 181 -7.45 3.04 10.54
C ALA A 181 -8.33 2.27 11.55
N ARG A 182 -8.84 2.95 12.59
CA ARG A 182 -9.55 2.34 13.72
C ARG A 182 -11.06 2.51 13.65
N THR A 183 -11.58 3.11 12.57
CA THR A 183 -13.01 3.14 12.31
C THR A 183 -13.54 1.72 12.12
N PRO A 184 -14.79 1.43 12.51
CA PRO A 184 -15.39 0.11 12.37
C PRO A 184 -15.30 -0.43 10.94
N MET A 185 -15.05 -1.74 10.82
CA MET A 185 -15.08 -2.45 9.54
C MET A 185 -16.46 -2.36 8.91
N GLN A 186 -16.50 -2.11 7.62
CA GLN A 186 -17.72 -1.94 6.84
C GLN A 186 -18.16 -3.28 6.25
N TRP A 187 -19.01 -4.01 6.98
CA TRP A 187 -19.45 -5.35 6.58
C TRP A 187 -20.57 -5.33 5.54
N ASP A 188 -21.57 -4.47 5.74
CA ASP A 188 -22.73 -4.36 4.87
C ASP A 188 -23.37 -2.96 4.91
N GLU A 189 -24.52 -2.79 4.25
CA GLU A 189 -25.25 -1.52 4.16
C GLU A 189 -26.24 -1.27 5.31
N THR A 190 -26.32 -2.20 6.28
CA THR A 190 -27.22 -2.05 7.42
C THR A 190 -26.68 -1.04 8.44
N ASP A 191 -27.49 -0.68 9.44
CA ASP A 191 -27.11 0.27 10.46
C ASP A 191 -25.76 -0.10 11.09
N GLU A 192 -24.93 0.90 11.36
CA GLU A 192 -23.55 0.75 11.85
C GLU A 192 -22.69 -0.18 10.96
N ALA A 193 -22.99 -0.21 9.66
CA ALA A 193 -22.29 -1.04 8.66
C ALA A 193 -22.27 -2.55 9.00
N GLY A 194 -23.27 -3.06 9.71
CA GLY A 194 -23.29 -4.44 10.18
C GLY A 194 -22.23 -4.75 11.25
N PHE A 195 -21.51 -3.75 11.73
CA PHE A 195 -20.43 -3.93 12.70
C PHE A 195 -20.95 -4.22 14.11
N THR A 196 -22.01 -3.55 14.52
CA THR A 196 -22.61 -3.72 15.87
C THR A 196 -24.10 -3.37 15.86
N THR A 197 -24.83 -3.95 16.81
CA THR A 197 -26.23 -3.57 17.12
C THR A 197 -26.32 -2.51 18.21
N GLY A 198 -25.19 -2.12 18.79
CA GLY A 198 -25.08 -1.07 19.82
C GLY A 198 -24.42 0.19 19.24
N VAL A 199 -23.99 1.08 20.15
CA VAL A 199 -23.22 2.26 19.76
C VAL A 199 -21.76 1.87 19.56
N PRO A 200 -21.17 2.07 18.38
CA PRO A 200 -19.77 1.77 18.15
C PRO A 200 -18.86 2.74 18.94
N TRP A 201 -17.68 2.29 19.31
CA TRP A 201 -16.70 3.11 20.06
C TRP A 201 -16.18 4.31 19.27
N MET A 202 -16.20 4.21 17.94
CA MET A 202 -15.95 5.27 16.98
C MET A 202 -17.05 5.29 15.92
N PRO A 203 -17.28 6.44 15.27
CA PRO A 203 -18.28 6.52 14.21
C PRO A 203 -17.90 5.66 13.01
N VAL A 204 -18.88 5.02 12.41
CA VAL A 204 -18.76 4.33 11.14
C VAL A 204 -18.59 5.35 10.01
N ASN A 205 -17.68 5.11 9.09
CA ASN A 205 -17.51 5.99 7.93
C ASN A 205 -18.80 6.07 7.10
N PRO A 206 -19.35 7.26 6.84
CA PRO A 206 -20.66 7.41 6.21
C PRO A 206 -20.75 6.83 4.81
N ASN A 207 -19.63 6.51 4.18
CA ASN A 207 -19.58 5.87 2.86
C ASN A 207 -19.85 4.36 2.87
N TYR A 208 -20.12 3.75 4.04
CA TYR A 208 -20.31 2.31 4.20
C TYR A 208 -21.43 1.72 3.33
N LYS A 209 -22.43 2.52 2.98
CA LYS A 209 -23.52 2.08 2.09
C LYS A 209 -23.03 1.73 0.68
N ARG A 210 -21.88 2.24 0.27
CA ARG A 210 -21.25 1.97 -1.04
C ARG A 210 -19.99 1.14 -0.93
N ILE A 211 -19.26 1.31 0.18
CA ILE A 211 -17.98 0.63 0.42
C ILE A 211 -18.19 -0.35 1.56
N ASN A 212 -18.50 -1.60 1.23
CA ASN A 212 -18.68 -2.64 2.23
C ASN A 212 -18.37 -4.04 1.65
N ALA A 213 -18.12 -4.99 2.54
CA ALA A 213 -17.73 -6.34 2.17
C ALA A 213 -18.86 -7.08 1.41
N ALA A 214 -20.11 -6.97 1.89
CA ALA A 214 -21.23 -7.69 1.29
C ALA A 214 -21.47 -7.30 -0.17
N ALA A 215 -21.37 -6.02 -0.50
CA ALA A 215 -21.50 -5.53 -1.88
C ALA A 215 -20.35 -6.03 -2.77
N GLN A 216 -19.12 -6.09 -2.24
CA GLN A 216 -17.95 -6.41 -3.04
C GLN A 216 -17.69 -7.90 -3.24
N ILE A 217 -18.12 -8.77 -2.32
CA ILE A 217 -17.93 -10.22 -2.45
C ILE A 217 -18.61 -10.77 -3.71
N GLY A 218 -19.78 -10.25 -4.06
CA GLY A 218 -20.55 -10.68 -5.25
C GLY A 218 -20.20 -9.98 -6.55
N ASP A 219 -19.37 -8.94 -6.50
CA ASP A 219 -18.95 -8.15 -7.66
C ASP A 219 -17.54 -8.58 -8.10
N GLU A 220 -17.46 -9.24 -9.26
CA GLU A 220 -16.19 -9.75 -9.81
C GLU A 220 -15.16 -8.64 -10.08
N ASP A 221 -15.62 -7.41 -10.36
CA ASP A 221 -14.78 -6.26 -10.64
C ASP A 221 -14.43 -5.45 -9.39
N SER A 222 -14.88 -5.86 -8.20
CA SER A 222 -14.63 -5.16 -6.94
C SER A 222 -13.14 -5.13 -6.54
N VAL A 223 -12.80 -4.21 -5.63
CA VAL A 223 -11.46 -4.18 -5.00
C VAL A 223 -11.18 -5.49 -4.27
N TYR A 224 -12.17 -6.04 -3.55
CA TYR A 224 -12.05 -7.30 -2.83
C TYR A 224 -11.67 -8.47 -3.74
N ASN A 225 -12.38 -8.67 -4.85
CA ASN A 225 -12.09 -9.75 -5.77
C ASN A 225 -10.78 -9.53 -6.53
N TYR A 226 -10.39 -8.27 -6.75
CA TYR A 226 -9.09 -7.94 -7.30
C TYR A 226 -7.94 -8.34 -6.36
N TYR A 227 -8.03 -8.06 -5.05
CA TYR A 227 -7.06 -8.53 -4.06
C TYR A 227 -6.98 -10.06 -4.00
N ARG A 228 -8.11 -10.76 -4.07
CA ARG A 228 -8.13 -12.23 -4.21
C ARG A 228 -7.36 -12.71 -5.44
N LYS A 229 -7.54 -12.02 -6.59
CA LYS A 229 -6.78 -12.32 -7.81
C LYS A 229 -5.28 -12.10 -7.60
N LEU A 230 -4.86 -10.99 -6.99
CA LEU A 230 -3.44 -10.71 -6.70
C LEU A 230 -2.80 -11.81 -5.84
N ILE A 231 -3.50 -12.27 -4.79
CA ILE A 231 -3.04 -13.37 -3.94
C ILE A 231 -2.90 -14.68 -4.74
N SER A 232 -3.83 -14.94 -5.67
CA SER A 232 -3.78 -16.11 -6.54
C SER A 232 -2.59 -16.07 -7.49
N LEU A 233 -2.35 -14.92 -8.13
CA LEU A 233 -1.23 -14.70 -9.03
C LEU A 233 0.13 -14.93 -8.35
N ARG A 234 0.28 -14.56 -7.08
CA ARG A 234 1.50 -14.83 -6.31
C ARG A 234 1.77 -16.33 -6.11
N LYS A 235 0.73 -17.16 -6.10
CA LYS A 235 0.86 -18.63 -6.02
C LYS A 235 1.12 -19.24 -7.39
N GLU A 236 0.52 -18.67 -8.42
CA GLU A 236 0.59 -19.16 -9.80
C GLU A 236 1.91 -18.81 -10.49
N TYR A 237 2.43 -17.59 -10.24
CA TYR A 237 3.63 -17.05 -10.90
C TYR A 237 4.80 -16.90 -9.91
N PRO A 238 5.70 -17.92 -9.82
CA PRO A 238 6.85 -17.89 -8.90
C PRO A 238 7.79 -16.70 -9.10
N ILE A 239 7.81 -16.09 -10.28
CA ILE A 239 8.62 -14.89 -10.58
C ILE A 239 8.25 -13.72 -9.64
N ILE A 240 7.01 -13.59 -9.22
CA ILE A 240 6.57 -12.53 -8.31
C ILE A 240 7.30 -12.65 -6.96
N VAL A 241 7.51 -13.89 -6.51
CA VAL A 241 8.09 -14.20 -5.21
C VAL A 241 9.61 -14.31 -5.25
N ASN A 242 10.16 -14.90 -6.32
CA ASN A 242 11.57 -15.28 -6.41
C ASN A 242 12.41 -14.41 -7.35
N GLY A 243 11.78 -13.56 -8.17
CA GLY A 243 12.50 -12.77 -9.16
C GLY A 243 13.31 -11.63 -8.53
N ASP A 244 14.36 -11.21 -9.21
CA ASP A 244 15.13 -10.01 -8.89
C ASP A 244 14.32 -8.75 -9.21
N PHE A 245 14.61 -7.66 -8.52
CA PHE A 245 13.92 -6.39 -8.71
C PHE A 245 14.78 -5.43 -9.54
N GLU A 246 14.16 -4.74 -10.50
CA GLU A 246 14.82 -3.69 -11.28
C GLU A 246 13.87 -2.49 -11.44
N LEU A 247 14.24 -1.34 -10.89
CA LEU A 247 13.45 -0.12 -11.02
C LEU A 247 13.53 0.44 -12.43
N VAL A 248 12.39 0.77 -13.04
CA VAL A 248 12.29 1.40 -14.35
C VAL A 248 11.83 2.85 -14.20
N GLY A 249 12.53 3.78 -14.85
CA GLY A 249 12.15 5.20 -14.84
C GLY A 249 12.28 5.84 -13.45
N GLU A 250 13.46 5.73 -12.86
CA GLU A 250 13.78 6.22 -11.50
C GLU A 250 13.23 7.63 -11.22
N ASN A 251 13.43 8.57 -12.13
CA ASN A 251 13.05 9.97 -11.97
C ASN A 251 11.63 10.31 -12.46
N ASN A 252 10.85 9.33 -12.91
CA ASN A 252 9.46 9.56 -13.30
C ASN A 252 8.62 9.81 -12.05
N ALA A 253 8.04 11.01 -11.92
CA ALA A 253 7.23 11.41 -10.77
C ALA A 253 5.77 10.95 -10.84
N ASP A 254 5.33 10.40 -11.96
CA ASP A 254 3.94 10.04 -12.25
C ASP A 254 3.71 8.51 -12.27
N VAL A 255 4.75 7.75 -12.63
CA VAL A 255 4.66 6.29 -12.81
C VAL A 255 5.68 5.56 -11.95
N PHE A 256 5.22 4.56 -11.20
CA PHE A 256 6.07 3.57 -10.57
C PHE A 256 6.09 2.31 -11.45
N ALA A 257 7.22 2.07 -12.10
CA ALA A 257 7.40 0.88 -12.91
C ALA A 257 8.65 0.12 -12.50
N TYR A 258 8.57 -1.20 -12.57
CA TYR A 258 9.69 -2.08 -12.26
C TYR A 258 9.58 -3.40 -13.01
N LEU A 259 10.71 -4.10 -13.13
CA LEU A 259 10.81 -5.45 -13.66
C LEU A 259 11.10 -6.44 -12.54
N ARG A 260 10.65 -7.68 -12.77
CA ARG A 260 11.08 -8.85 -12.03
C ARG A 260 11.72 -9.80 -13.02
N HIS A 261 12.90 -10.35 -12.69
CA HIS A 261 13.61 -11.30 -13.51
C HIS A 261 13.74 -12.62 -12.78
N TRP A 262 13.30 -13.71 -13.38
CA TRP A 262 13.43 -15.04 -12.80
C TRP A 262 13.56 -16.11 -13.88
N LYS A 263 14.71 -16.78 -13.96
CA LYS A 263 15.05 -17.74 -15.02
C LYS A 263 14.96 -17.06 -16.40
N ASP A 264 14.08 -17.58 -17.25
CA ASP A 264 13.80 -17.09 -18.61
C ASP A 264 12.57 -16.17 -18.68
N GLN A 265 12.00 -15.82 -17.53
CA GLN A 265 10.80 -14.99 -17.44
C GLN A 265 11.13 -13.56 -17.01
N ILE A 266 10.34 -12.62 -17.53
CA ILE A 266 10.34 -11.22 -17.12
C ILE A 266 8.90 -10.82 -16.82
N LEU A 267 8.68 -10.25 -15.63
CA LEU A 267 7.44 -9.60 -15.25
C LEU A 267 7.63 -8.10 -15.23
N TRP A 268 6.83 -7.39 -16.00
CA TRP A 268 6.82 -5.93 -16.01
C TRP A 268 5.59 -5.42 -15.29
N VAL A 269 5.80 -4.56 -14.30
CA VAL A 269 4.77 -3.88 -13.51
C VAL A 269 4.87 -2.40 -13.76
N ALA A 270 3.74 -1.75 -14.06
CA ALA A 270 3.67 -0.32 -14.25
C ALA A 270 2.41 0.24 -13.59
N CYS A 271 2.58 1.17 -12.66
CA CYS A 271 1.53 1.77 -11.85
C CYS A 271 1.51 3.28 -12.06
N ASN A 272 0.44 3.80 -12.64
CA ASN A 272 0.25 5.23 -12.83
C ASN A 272 -0.37 5.85 -11.57
N PHE A 273 0.34 6.72 -10.89
CA PHE A 273 -0.11 7.40 -9.66
C PHE A 273 -0.83 8.72 -9.94
N THR A 274 -1.21 8.98 -11.19
CA THR A 274 -1.92 10.19 -11.59
C THR A 274 -3.29 9.89 -12.17
N ASP A 275 -4.12 10.89 -12.23
CA ASP A 275 -5.44 10.89 -12.89
C ASP A 275 -5.35 11.18 -14.41
N ARG A 276 -4.15 11.13 -14.99
CA ARG A 276 -3.87 11.42 -16.38
C ARG A 276 -3.22 10.23 -17.08
N MET A 277 -3.52 10.08 -18.34
CA MET A 277 -2.84 9.10 -19.20
C MET A 277 -1.34 9.39 -19.24
N GLN A 278 -0.52 8.37 -18.99
CA GLN A 278 0.92 8.45 -19.01
C GLN A 278 1.50 7.66 -20.17
N LYS A 279 2.60 8.19 -20.73
CA LYS A 279 3.39 7.45 -21.71
C LYS A 279 4.55 6.78 -21.00
N ILE A 280 4.68 5.48 -21.21
CA ILE A 280 5.81 4.70 -20.73
C ILE A 280 6.50 4.00 -21.92
N VAL A 281 7.79 3.85 -21.80
CA VAL A 281 8.58 3.09 -22.78
C VAL A 281 8.60 1.64 -22.32
N SER A 282 8.07 0.74 -23.14
CA SER A 282 8.17 -0.70 -22.88
C SER A 282 9.64 -1.11 -22.81
N PRO A 283 10.04 -1.93 -21.84
CA PRO A 283 11.40 -2.49 -21.78
C PRO A 283 11.80 -3.23 -23.05
N SER A 284 10.83 -3.72 -23.80
CA SER A 284 11.06 -4.39 -25.10
C SER A 284 11.61 -3.48 -26.21
N SER A 285 11.58 -2.14 -26.05
CA SER A 285 12.12 -1.23 -27.07
C SER A 285 13.63 -1.36 -27.25
N ASN A 286 14.35 -1.83 -26.24
CA ASN A 286 15.80 -2.01 -26.25
C ASN A 286 16.27 -3.44 -26.59
N HIS A 287 15.34 -4.40 -26.66
CA HIS A 287 15.63 -5.80 -26.91
C HIS A 287 14.68 -6.36 -27.98
N ALA A 288 15.20 -6.56 -29.19
CA ALA A 288 14.44 -7.06 -30.34
C ALA A 288 13.76 -8.43 -30.11
N GLU A 289 14.11 -9.11 -29.03
CA GLU A 289 13.59 -10.42 -28.63
C GLU A 289 12.22 -10.34 -27.95
N TYR A 290 11.83 -9.17 -27.38
CA TYR A 290 10.59 -9.00 -26.61
C TYR A 290 9.44 -8.49 -27.49
N ARG A 291 8.89 -9.38 -28.32
CA ARG A 291 7.85 -9.00 -29.29
C ARG A 291 6.42 -9.14 -28.80
N LYS A 292 6.17 -9.84 -27.68
CA LYS A 292 4.82 -10.08 -27.18
C LYS A 292 4.82 -10.19 -25.66
N TRP A 293 3.94 -9.44 -25.02
CA TRP A 293 3.65 -9.51 -23.60
C TRP A 293 2.27 -10.09 -23.38
N ASP A 294 2.12 -10.95 -22.39
CA ASP A 294 0.82 -11.44 -21.94
C ASP A 294 0.40 -10.64 -20.70
N VAL A 295 -0.77 -10.01 -20.77
CA VAL A 295 -1.34 -9.27 -19.63
C VAL A 295 -1.88 -10.25 -18.63
N ILE A 296 -1.33 -10.31 -17.41
CA ILE A 296 -1.80 -11.20 -16.36
C ILE A 296 -2.74 -10.48 -15.38
N CYS A 297 -2.62 -9.18 -15.26
CA CYS A 297 -3.43 -8.37 -14.36
C CYS A 297 -3.52 -6.93 -14.86
N ASP A 298 -4.73 -6.40 -14.91
CA ASP A 298 -5.00 -4.97 -15.03
C ASP A 298 -6.14 -4.60 -14.07
N ASN A 299 -6.22 -3.36 -13.67
CA ASN A 299 -7.22 -2.85 -12.72
C ASN A 299 -8.43 -2.19 -13.37
N TYR A 300 -8.52 -2.25 -14.68
CA TYR A 300 -9.71 -1.96 -15.45
C TYR A 300 -10.46 -3.25 -15.75
N SER A 301 -11.72 -3.17 -16.15
CA SER A 301 -12.59 -4.31 -16.44
C SER A 301 -11.97 -5.30 -17.45
N PRO A 302 -12.36 -6.60 -17.38
CA PRO A 302 -11.77 -7.71 -18.18
C PRO A 302 -11.79 -7.53 -19.71
N SER A 303 -12.52 -6.56 -20.22
CA SER A 303 -12.52 -6.22 -21.64
C SER A 303 -11.28 -5.47 -22.13
N GLY A 304 -10.28 -5.30 -21.25
CA GLY A 304 -8.91 -4.86 -21.48
C GLY A 304 -8.74 -3.88 -22.64
N TYR A 305 -8.39 -2.65 -22.36
CA TYR A 305 -7.79 -1.83 -23.42
C TYR A 305 -6.46 -2.47 -23.78
N PRO A 306 -6.23 -2.83 -25.05
CA PRO A 306 -4.94 -3.37 -25.45
C PRO A 306 -3.87 -2.33 -25.16
N PHE A 307 -2.75 -2.75 -24.59
CA PHE A 307 -1.54 -1.94 -24.47
C PHE A 307 -1.07 -1.55 -25.88
N GLU A 308 -1.72 -0.54 -26.44
CA GLU A 308 -1.37 0.00 -27.75
C GLU A 308 -0.45 1.19 -27.59
N LYS A 309 0.73 1.11 -28.17
CA LYS A 309 1.66 2.23 -28.40
C LYS A 309 2.33 2.85 -27.16
N GLY A 310 2.60 2.09 -26.10
CA GLY A 310 3.38 2.60 -24.96
C GLY A 310 2.63 3.63 -24.12
N GLN A 311 1.32 3.57 -24.07
CA GLN A 311 0.46 4.38 -23.20
C GLN A 311 -0.14 3.51 -22.12
N ILE A 312 -0.19 4.01 -20.88
CA ILE A 312 -0.94 3.44 -19.78
C ILE A 312 -2.02 4.40 -19.34
N GLU A 313 -3.22 3.86 -19.19
CA GLU A 313 -4.36 4.58 -18.65
C GLU A 313 -4.08 5.09 -17.22
N PRO A 314 -4.84 6.06 -16.72
CA PRO A 314 -4.78 6.41 -15.31
C PRO A 314 -4.89 5.14 -14.46
N VAL A 315 -3.85 4.88 -13.65
CA VAL A 315 -3.82 3.80 -12.67
C VAL A 315 -3.79 2.37 -13.25
N SER A 316 -2.73 1.88 -13.77
CA SER A 316 -2.04 0.68 -13.89
C SER A 316 -1.91 -0.40 -14.85
N TYR A 317 -0.95 -1.19 -15.02
CA TYR A 317 -0.90 -2.50 -15.70
C TYR A 317 0.23 -3.40 -15.19
N THR A 318 0.03 -4.72 -15.30
CA THR A 318 1.07 -5.73 -15.02
C THR A 318 1.13 -6.72 -16.18
N HIS A 319 2.33 -6.92 -16.73
CA HIS A 319 2.57 -7.81 -17.86
C HIS A 319 3.60 -8.89 -17.52
N LEU A 320 3.37 -10.12 -17.95
CA LEU A 320 4.31 -11.24 -17.89
C LEU A 320 4.79 -11.64 -19.28
N ARG A 321 6.04 -12.06 -19.34
CA ARG A 321 6.61 -12.79 -20.45
C ARG A 321 7.47 -13.96 -19.98
#